data_5a6b2119df456a5d4eb77f6d5c69289e
#
_entry.id   5a6b2119df456a5d4eb77f6d5c69289e
#
_cell.length_a   1.000
_cell.length_b   1.000
_cell.length_c   1.000
_cell.angle_alpha   90.00
_cell.angle_beta   90.00
_cell.angle_gamma   90.00
#
_symmetry.space_group_name_H-M   'P 1'
#
loop_
_entity.id
_entity.type
_entity.pdbx_description
1 polymer ?
#
loop_
_entity_poly.entity_id
_entity_poly.type
_entity_poly.pdbx_seq_one_letter_code
_entity_poly.pdbx_strand_id
1 'polypeptide(L)'
;MQNNKSKGIRNFMKGKGYYIVLLVCAATVGVSGFFLFKDRQPAQNPDSSQSVQASAQPSVNVAPNTEKVKDAIATQGTPDAQATETKKMTVVRPVNGEQIVTYAADHLAFNETTRDWRTHEGADYFAELGTPVAAAADGSVYAIFEDENFGMTVVLQHPDGYTTHYANLSEEVSVAVGQTVKAGQTLGVVGQTACTETATRPHLHFGVFRNNVPVDPEEFLP
;
A
#
# COMPACT_ATOMS: atom_id res chain seq x y z
N MET A 1 -33.08 -27.11 -47.50
CA MET A 1 -31.91 -26.28 -47.85
C MET A 1 -31.41 -25.57 -46.60
N GLN A 2 -30.65 -26.22 -45.78
CA GLN A 2 -30.00 -25.63 -44.60
C GLN A 2 -28.62 -26.26 -44.42
N ASN A 3 -27.62 -25.48 -44.01
CA ASN A 3 -26.27 -25.85 -43.60
C ASN A 3 -25.14 -25.89 -44.65
N ASN A 4 -24.79 -24.70 -45.18
CA ASN A 4 -23.50 -24.61 -45.87
C ASN A 4 -22.64 -23.42 -45.37
N LYS A 5 -23.06 -22.62 -44.34
CA LYS A 5 -22.30 -21.48 -43.82
C LYS A 5 -21.32 -21.83 -42.68
N SER A 6 -21.53 -22.93 -41.97
CA SER A 6 -20.68 -23.30 -40.81
C SER A 6 -19.36 -24.02 -41.17
N LYS A 7 -19.30 -24.62 -42.38
CA LYS A 7 -18.07 -25.32 -42.84
C LYS A 7 -16.96 -24.39 -43.31
N GLY A 8 -17.31 -23.19 -43.81
CA GLY A 8 -16.30 -22.22 -44.30
C GLY A 8 -15.43 -21.63 -43.19
N ILE A 9 -16.01 -21.30 -42.03
CA ILE A 9 -15.30 -20.68 -40.91
C ILE A 9 -14.33 -21.66 -40.25
N ARG A 10 -14.71 -22.95 -40.12
CA ARG A 10 -13.83 -23.97 -39.50
C ARG A 10 -12.61 -24.32 -40.36
N ASN A 11 -12.73 -24.22 -41.68
CA ASN A 11 -11.59 -24.49 -42.57
C ASN A 11 -10.66 -23.26 -42.71
N PHE A 12 -11.17 -22.04 -42.55
CA PHE A 12 -10.34 -20.82 -42.51
C PHE A 12 -9.41 -20.79 -41.29
N MET A 13 -9.87 -21.28 -40.13
CA MET A 13 -9.06 -21.32 -38.90
C MET A 13 -7.97 -22.43 -38.92
N LYS A 14 -8.02 -23.42 -39.79
CA LYS A 14 -7.00 -24.48 -39.91
C LYS A 14 -5.81 -24.11 -40.82
N GLY A 15 -5.88 -22.96 -41.49
CA GLY A 15 -4.83 -22.49 -42.39
C GLY A 15 -4.22 -21.15 -41.93
N LYS A 16 -3.93 -20.28 -42.89
CA LYS A 16 -3.29 -18.99 -42.66
C LYS A 16 -4.13 -17.92 -41.93
N GLY A 17 -5.39 -18.21 -41.58
CA GLY A 17 -6.30 -17.29 -40.90
C GLY A 17 -5.82 -16.84 -39.50
N TYR A 18 -5.10 -17.69 -38.79
CA TYR A 18 -4.49 -17.35 -37.52
C TYR A 18 -3.50 -16.18 -37.61
N TYR A 19 -2.68 -16.17 -38.67
CA TYR A 19 -1.71 -15.09 -38.87
C TYR A 19 -2.36 -13.75 -39.22
N ILE A 20 -3.53 -13.76 -39.89
CA ILE A 20 -4.27 -12.54 -40.18
C ILE A 20 -4.81 -11.92 -38.90
N VAL A 21 -5.35 -12.75 -37.97
CA VAL A 21 -5.81 -12.25 -36.66
C VAL A 21 -4.65 -11.69 -35.84
N LEU A 22 -3.49 -12.36 -35.82
CA LEU A 22 -2.29 -11.86 -35.13
C LEU A 22 -1.79 -10.54 -35.72
N LEU A 23 -1.80 -10.38 -37.05
CA LEU A 23 -1.39 -9.12 -37.69
C LEU A 23 -2.36 -7.97 -37.37
N VAL A 24 -3.65 -8.23 -37.33
CA VAL A 24 -4.65 -7.22 -36.95
C VAL A 24 -4.46 -6.81 -35.50
N CYS A 25 -4.26 -7.75 -34.58
CA CYS A 25 -3.99 -7.44 -33.16
C CYS A 25 -2.68 -6.65 -32.99
N ALA A 26 -1.61 -7.02 -33.71
CA ALA A 26 -0.34 -6.29 -33.64
C ALA A 26 -0.48 -4.86 -34.21
N ALA A 27 -1.25 -4.66 -35.27
CA ALA A 27 -1.50 -3.34 -35.84
C ALA A 27 -2.32 -2.43 -34.88
N THR A 28 -3.31 -2.97 -34.17
CA THR A 28 -4.11 -2.19 -33.20
C THR A 28 -3.27 -1.77 -32.00
N VAL A 29 -2.40 -2.65 -31.48
CA VAL A 29 -1.47 -2.31 -30.39
C VAL A 29 -0.44 -1.28 -30.84
N GLY A 30 0.09 -1.38 -32.05
CA GLY A 30 1.05 -0.42 -32.61
C GLY A 30 0.47 0.98 -32.79
N VAL A 31 -0.78 1.09 -33.28
CA VAL A 31 -1.48 2.38 -33.47
C VAL A 31 -1.79 3.01 -32.12
N SER A 32 -2.27 2.23 -31.14
CA SER A 32 -2.55 2.74 -29.78
C SER A 32 -1.27 3.23 -29.08
N GLY A 33 -0.15 2.49 -29.22
CA GLY A 33 1.15 2.91 -28.69
C GLY A 33 1.69 4.19 -29.33
N PHE A 34 1.48 4.38 -30.64
CA PHE A 34 1.91 5.58 -31.36
C PHE A 34 1.16 6.84 -30.86
N PHE A 35 -0.15 6.76 -30.63
CA PHE A 35 -0.93 7.89 -30.11
C PHE A 35 -0.54 8.25 -28.67
N LEU A 36 -0.28 7.27 -27.81
CA LEU A 36 0.18 7.51 -26.43
C LEU A 36 1.59 8.10 -26.36
N PHE A 37 2.43 7.84 -27.36
CA PHE A 37 3.80 8.37 -27.42
C PHE A 37 3.87 9.78 -28.01
N LYS A 38 2.97 10.12 -28.93
CA LYS A 38 2.95 11.42 -29.61
C LYS A 38 2.64 12.59 -28.67
N ASP A 39 1.83 12.35 -27.61
CA ASP A 39 1.44 13.39 -26.65
C ASP A 39 2.51 13.64 -25.55
N ARG A 40 3.65 12.96 -25.60
CA ARG A 40 4.77 13.12 -24.64
C ARG A 40 5.94 13.97 -25.16
N GLN A 41 5.79 14.72 -26.24
CA GLN A 41 6.81 15.68 -26.65
C GLN A 41 6.69 16.94 -25.78
N PRO A 42 7.76 17.40 -25.09
CA PRO A 42 7.72 18.65 -24.34
C PRO A 42 7.57 19.81 -25.32
N ALA A 43 6.57 20.65 -25.07
CA ALA A 43 6.36 21.89 -25.80
C ALA A 43 7.60 22.79 -25.67
N GLN A 44 8.29 23.03 -26.77
CA GLN A 44 9.23 24.13 -26.89
C GLN A 44 8.44 25.44 -27.01
N ASN A 45 8.60 26.29 -26.01
CA ASN A 45 8.11 27.67 -26.05
C ASN A 45 8.98 28.50 -27.01
N PRO A 46 8.43 29.22 -27.97
CA PRO A 46 9.12 30.35 -28.58
C PRO A 46 8.85 31.62 -27.78
N ASP A 47 9.96 32.20 -27.40
CA ASP A 47 10.29 33.59 -27.14
C ASP A 47 9.16 34.65 -27.29
N SER A 48 8.89 35.40 -26.25
CA SER A 48 8.48 36.80 -26.38
C SER A 48 9.01 37.59 -25.21
N SER A 49 10.04 38.36 -25.54
CA SER A 49 10.60 39.45 -24.76
C SER A 49 9.55 40.52 -24.47
N GLN A 50 9.35 40.88 -23.21
CA GLN A 50 9.00 42.27 -22.86
C GLN A 50 9.54 42.62 -21.46
N SER A 51 10.43 43.59 -21.47
CA SER A 51 11.00 44.37 -20.38
C SER A 51 9.94 45.18 -19.65
N VAL A 52 10.01 45.28 -18.30
CA VAL A 52 9.89 46.54 -17.56
C VAL A 52 10.48 46.39 -16.15
N GLN A 53 11.59 46.96 -15.93
CA GLN A 53 12.05 47.95 -14.97
C GLN A 53 11.68 47.83 -13.47
N ALA A 54 12.71 47.52 -12.70
CA ALA A 54 13.28 48.20 -11.53
C ALA A 54 12.38 48.59 -10.36
N SER A 55 12.69 48.08 -9.15
CA SER A 55 12.96 48.97 -8.00
C SER A 55 13.63 48.19 -6.85
N ALA A 56 14.86 48.63 -6.58
CA ALA A 56 15.52 48.87 -5.29
C ALA A 56 15.71 47.72 -4.26
N GLN A 57 16.94 47.29 -4.18
CA GLN A 57 17.63 46.82 -2.97
C GLN A 57 17.80 47.94 -1.93
N PRO A 58 18.06 47.57 -0.64
CA PRO A 58 19.42 47.86 -0.19
C PRO A 58 20.12 46.66 0.44
N SER A 59 21.35 46.50 -0.03
CA SER A 59 22.44 45.70 0.52
C SER A 59 22.89 46.27 1.87
N VAL A 60 23.16 45.39 2.82
CA VAL A 60 24.07 45.70 3.92
C VAL A 60 25.16 44.63 3.95
N ASN A 61 26.32 45.09 3.56
CA ASN A 61 27.62 44.46 3.67
C ASN A 61 28.12 44.64 5.10
N VAL A 62 28.55 43.58 5.79
CA VAL A 62 29.58 43.71 6.84
C VAL A 62 30.52 42.53 6.74
N ALA A 63 31.78 42.81 6.47
CA ALA A 63 32.94 41.93 6.38
C ALA A 63 33.52 41.64 7.79
N PRO A 64 34.53 40.78 7.90
CA PRO A 64 34.79 39.95 9.07
C PRO A 64 35.66 40.65 10.13
N ASN A 65 35.44 40.31 11.38
CA ASN A 65 36.41 40.63 12.41
C ASN A 65 36.93 39.36 13.08
N THR A 66 38.20 39.15 12.90
CA THR A 66 39.06 38.17 13.55
C THR A 66 39.57 38.75 14.86
N GLU A 67 39.23 38.14 15.98
CA GLU A 67 40.07 38.28 17.17
C GLU A 67 40.08 36.97 17.99
N LYS A 68 41.30 36.54 18.25
CA LYS A 68 41.72 35.40 19.08
C LYS A 68 41.37 35.66 20.53
N VAL A 69 40.80 34.68 21.22
CA VAL A 69 41.07 34.48 22.65
C VAL A 69 41.30 32.98 22.88
N LYS A 70 42.46 32.74 23.52
CA LYS A 70 42.97 31.44 23.95
C LYS A 70 42.34 31.01 25.30
N ASP A 71 42.29 29.69 25.44
CA ASP A 71 42.35 28.89 26.66
C ASP A 71 41.16 28.94 27.65
N ALA A 72 40.36 27.88 27.56
CA ALA A 72 39.87 27.17 28.74
C ALA A 72 39.66 25.69 28.39
N ILE A 73 40.55 24.85 28.87
CA ILE A 73 40.40 23.38 28.90
C ILE A 73 39.28 23.08 29.89
N ALA A 74 38.14 22.60 29.38
CA ALA A 74 37.13 21.95 30.18
C ALA A 74 36.79 20.60 29.55
N THR A 75 37.12 19.59 30.31
CA THR A 75 36.83 18.16 30.22
C THR A 75 35.59 17.84 29.36
N GLN A 76 35.85 17.24 28.22
CA GLN A 76 34.79 16.61 27.45
C GLN A 76 34.36 15.33 28.17
N GLY A 77 33.19 15.39 28.78
CA GLY A 77 32.44 14.19 29.15
C GLY A 77 32.11 13.39 27.87
N THR A 78 32.50 12.18 27.85
CA THR A 78 32.13 11.13 26.89
C THR A 78 30.61 11.17 26.72
N PRO A 79 30.05 11.21 25.48
CA PRO A 79 28.64 10.98 25.32
C PRO A 79 28.37 9.56 25.82
N ASP A 80 27.64 9.45 26.91
CA ASP A 80 27.06 8.22 27.38
C ASP A 80 26.26 7.65 26.16
N ALA A 81 26.73 6.52 25.65
CA ALA A 81 25.96 5.68 24.79
C ALA A 81 24.79 5.20 25.66
N GLN A 82 23.69 5.96 25.66
CA GLN A 82 22.42 5.47 26.14
C GLN A 82 22.12 4.20 25.36
N ALA A 83 22.37 3.06 25.99
CA ALA A 83 21.83 1.79 25.59
C ALA A 83 20.32 2.02 25.44
N THR A 84 19.84 2.04 24.20
CA THR A 84 18.42 2.07 23.89
C THR A 84 17.88 0.76 24.47
N GLU A 85 17.32 0.83 25.68
CA GLU A 85 16.51 -0.27 26.19
C GLU A 85 15.50 -0.58 25.08
N THR A 86 15.57 -1.76 24.51
CA THR A 86 14.60 -2.28 23.57
C THR A 86 13.27 -2.39 24.33
N LYS A 87 12.51 -1.31 24.33
CA LYS A 87 11.19 -1.30 24.93
C LYS A 87 10.38 -2.36 24.21
N LYS A 88 10.09 -3.46 24.90
CA LYS A 88 9.28 -4.55 24.36
C LYS A 88 7.99 -3.94 23.78
N MET A 89 7.70 -4.23 22.52
CA MET A 89 6.49 -3.75 21.84
C MET A 89 5.25 -4.26 22.60
N THR A 90 4.38 -3.35 22.99
CA THR A 90 3.08 -3.72 23.56
C THR A 90 2.14 -4.06 22.43
N VAL A 91 1.61 -5.28 22.44
CA VAL A 91 0.68 -5.76 21.41
C VAL A 91 -0.68 -6.02 22.04
N VAL A 92 -1.74 -5.66 21.32
CA VAL A 92 -3.14 -5.90 21.69
C VAL A 92 -3.91 -6.48 20.50
N ARG A 93 -5.00 -7.20 20.75
CA ARG A 93 -5.85 -7.69 19.66
C ARG A 93 -6.60 -6.53 19.00
N PRO A 94 -6.63 -6.47 17.65
CA PRO A 94 -7.30 -5.38 16.93
C PRO A 94 -8.82 -5.42 17.06
N VAL A 95 -9.39 -6.60 17.22
CA VAL A 95 -10.81 -6.86 17.57
C VAL A 95 -10.90 -8.02 18.56
N ASN A 96 -12.00 -8.09 19.32
CA ASN A 96 -12.24 -9.15 20.31
C ASN A 96 -13.12 -10.28 19.72
N GLY A 97 -12.76 -10.77 18.53
CA GLY A 97 -13.50 -11.83 17.86
C GLY A 97 -12.76 -13.16 17.81
N GLU A 98 -13.50 -14.23 17.55
CA GLU A 98 -12.91 -15.54 17.25
C GLU A 98 -12.27 -15.50 15.86
N GLN A 99 -11.17 -16.21 15.67
CA GLN A 99 -10.59 -16.47 14.35
C GLN A 99 -11.51 -17.39 13.56
N ILE A 100 -11.92 -16.97 12.37
CA ILE A 100 -12.84 -17.71 11.51
C ILE A 100 -12.17 -18.24 10.23
N VAL A 101 -11.08 -17.58 9.78
CA VAL A 101 -10.19 -18.09 8.74
C VAL A 101 -8.75 -17.98 9.24
N THR A 102 -8.03 -19.08 9.11
CA THR A 102 -6.63 -19.17 9.57
C THR A 102 -5.66 -18.62 8.55
N TYR A 103 -4.49 -18.21 9.02
CA TYR A 103 -3.33 -17.94 8.18
C TYR A 103 -2.92 -19.19 7.39
N ALA A 104 -2.61 -19.02 6.09
CA ALA A 104 -2.24 -20.08 5.17
C ALA A 104 -1.30 -19.55 4.06
N ALA A 105 -0.19 -18.89 4.43
CA ALA A 105 0.73 -18.36 3.42
C ALA A 105 1.63 -19.44 2.78
N ASP A 106 1.85 -20.56 3.48
CA ASP A 106 2.72 -21.66 3.06
C ASP A 106 1.96 -22.86 2.46
N HIS A 107 0.63 -22.83 2.49
CA HIS A 107 -0.24 -23.87 1.91
C HIS A 107 -1.52 -23.26 1.34
N LEU A 108 -2.26 -24.06 0.58
CA LEU A 108 -3.51 -23.60 -0.02
C LEU A 108 -4.70 -23.89 0.91
N ALA A 109 -5.52 -22.89 1.15
CA ALA A 109 -6.82 -22.96 1.80
C ALA A 109 -7.93 -22.75 0.76
N PHE A 110 -9.09 -23.39 0.97
CA PHE A 110 -10.23 -23.20 0.09
C PHE A 110 -10.95 -21.89 0.42
N ASN A 111 -11.12 -21.03 -0.58
CA ASN A 111 -11.87 -19.78 -0.43
C ASN A 111 -13.31 -19.99 -0.90
N GLU A 112 -14.28 -19.84 0.01
CA GLU A 112 -15.71 -20.07 -0.25
C GLU A 112 -16.33 -19.02 -1.22
N THR A 113 -15.77 -17.81 -1.26
CA THR A 113 -16.26 -16.75 -2.15
C THR A 113 -15.85 -16.99 -3.60
N THR A 114 -14.56 -17.21 -3.82
CA THR A 114 -14.02 -17.40 -5.17
C THR A 114 -14.07 -18.84 -5.63
N ARG A 115 -14.33 -19.80 -4.73
CA ARG A 115 -14.41 -21.25 -4.95
C ARG A 115 -13.15 -21.85 -5.57
N ASP A 116 -12.00 -21.37 -5.11
CA ASP A 116 -10.70 -21.87 -5.51
C ASP A 116 -9.78 -22.11 -4.30
N TRP A 117 -8.62 -22.70 -4.55
CA TRP A 117 -7.59 -22.93 -3.56
C TRP A 117 -6.52 -21.86 -3.71
N ARG A 118 -6.28 -21.10 -2.65
CA ARG A 118 -5.32 -19.98 -2.62
C ARG A 118 -4.61 -19.87 -1.28
N THR A 119 -3.50 -19.13 -1.23
CA THR A 119 -2.87 -18.72 0.03
C THR A 119 -3.70 -17.62 0.70
N HIS A 120 -3.56 -17.50 2.03
CA HIS A 120 -4.16 -16.46 2.84
C HIS A 120 -3.07 -15.86 3.75
N GLU A 121 -2.60 -14.67 3.41
CA GLU A 121 -1.46 -14.01 4.08
C GLU A 121 -1.85 -13.21 5.34
N GLY A 122 -3.02 -13.52 5.89
CA GLY A 122 -3.58 -12.94 7.10
C GLY A 122 -4.41 -13.96 7.85
N ALA A 123 -5.18 -13.49 8.81
CA ALA A 123 -6.21 -14.25 9.51
C ALA A 123 -7.47 -13.38 9.62
N ASP A 124 -8.65 -14.01 9.51
CA ASP A 124 -9.90 -13.31 9.63
C ASP A 124 -10.48 -13.51 11.01
N TYR A 125 -10.83 -12.41 11.65
CA TYR A 125 -11.43 -12.39 12.97
C TYR A 125 -12.86 -11.89 12.89
N PHE A 126 -13.81 -12.70 13.34
CA PHE A 126 -15.21 -12.30 13.39
C PHE A 126 -15.39 -11.01 14.18
N ALA A 127 -16.12 -10.06 13.61
CA ALA A 127 -16.58 -8.87 14.29
C ALA A 127 -17.78 -8.30 13.53
N GLU A 128 -18.79 -7.83 14.24
CA GLU A 128 -19.97 -7.22 13.63
C GLU A 128 -19.61 -5.97 12.82
N LEU A 129 -20.38 -5.67 11.79
CA LEU A 129 -20.24 -4.44 11.01
C LEU A 129 -20.28 -3.22 11.94
N GLY A 130 -19.36 -2.28 11.72
CA GLY A 130 -19.24 -1.08 12.56
C GLY A 130 -18.46 -1.30 13.87
N THR A 131 -17.97 -2.51 14.16
CA THR A 131 -17.09 -2.75 15.31
C THR A 131 -15.80 -1.95 15.16
N PRO A 132 -15.37 -1.18 16.19
CA PRO A 132 -14.10 -0.47 16.15
C PRO A 132 -12.91 -1.42 15.98
N VAL A 133 -12.01 -1.07 15.06
CA VAL A 133 -10.75 -1.78 14.82
C VAL A 133 -9.61 -0.98 15.41
N ALA A 134 -8.85 -1.59 16.30
CA ALA A 134 -7.76 -0.95 17.02
C ALA A 134 -6.39 -1.27 16.40
N ALA A 135 -5.43 -0.33 16.51
CA ALA A 135 -4.02 -0.58 16.21
C ALA A 135 -3.48 -1.68 17.14
N ALA A 136 -2.90 -2.72 16.58
CA ALA A 136 -2.37 -3.84 17.35
C ALA A 136 -1.12 -3.47 18.15
N ALA A 137 -0.36 -2.47 17.71
CA ALA A 137 0.83 -1.98 18.42
C ALA A 137 1.05 -0.48 18.14
N ASP A 138 1.96 0.13 18.92
CA ASP A 138 2.46 1.49 18.65
C ASP A 138 3.11 1.53 17.25
N GLY A 139 2.85 2.58 16.46
CA GLY A 139 3.41 2.68 15.12
C GLY A 139 3.02 3.97 14.40
N SER A 140 3.18 3.99 13.10
CA SER A 140 2.73 5.07 12.22
C SER A 140 1.92 4.50 11.04
N VAL A 141 0.93 5.24 10.58
CA VAL A 141 0.14 4.90 9.41
C VAL A 141 1.03 5.03 8.16
N TYR A 142 1.36 3.90 7.55
CA TYR A 142 2.20 3.85 6.35
C TYR A 142 1.39 4.11 5.07
N ALA A 143 0.22 3.47 4.96
CA ALA A 143 -0.66 3.61 3.81
C ALA A 143 -2.14 3.43 4.19
N ILE A 144 -3.02 4.03 3.39
CA ILE A 144 -4.47 3.82 3.40
C ILE A 144 -4.88 3.74 1.92
N PHE A 145 -5.51 2.64 1.53
CA PHE A 145 -5.92 2.42 0.14
C PHE A 145 -7.05 1.38 0.07
N GLU A 146 -7.74 1.35 -1.07
CA GLU A 146 -8.69 0.31 -1.40
C GLU A 146 -7.96 -0.81 -2.15
N ASP A 147 -7.88 -2.00 -1.55
CA ASP A 147 -7.33 -3.20 -2.16
C ASP A 147 -8.39 -3.89 -3.02
N GLU A 148 -8.01 -4.40 -4.20
CA GLU A 148 -8.94 -5.05 -5.15
C GLU A 148 -9.58 -6.33 -4.58
N ASN A 149 -8.92 -7.02 -3.64
CA ASN A 149 -9.38 -8.27 -3.04
C ASN A 149 -9.97 -8.06 -1.64
N PHE A 150 -9.24 -7.29 -0.81
CA PHE A 150 -9.50 -7.16 0.63
C PHE A 150 -10.19 -5.85 1.01
N GLY A 151 -10.49 -4.96 0.02
CA GLY A 151 -11.21 -3.71 0.24
C GLY A 151 -10.41 -2.63 0.99
N MET A 152 -11.08 -1.76 1.71
CA MET A 152 -10.45 -0.65 2.41
C MET A 152 -9.45 -1.15 3.44
N THR A 153 -8.19 -0.75 3.25
CA THR A 153 -7.04 -1.25 3.99
C THR A 153 -6.23 -0.11 4.61
N VAL A 154 -5.91 -0.26 5.89
CA VAL A 154 -4.95 0.56 6.62
C VAL A 154 -3.72 -0.28 6.91
N VAL A 155 -2.53 0.25 6.61
CA VAL A 155 -1.24 -0.37 6.90
C VAL A 155 -0.50 0.46 7.94
N LEU A 156 -0.08 -0.18 9.02
CA LEU A 156 0.79 0.41 10.04
C LEU A 156 2.21 -0.12 9.90
N GLN A 157 3.17 0.76 10.10
CA GLN A 157 4.58 0.42 10.27
C GLN A 157 4.95 0.50 11.75
N HIS A 158 5.62 -0.52 12.25
CA HIS A 158 6.05 -0.68 13.64
C HIS A 158 7.58 -0.78 13.75
N PRO A 159 8.16 -0.68 14.96
CA PRO A 159 9.54 -1.05 15.21
C PRO A 159 9.87 -2.48 14.77
N ASP A 160 11.16 -2.80 14.70
CA ASP A 160 11.70 -4.15 14.43
C ASP A 160 11.29 -4.75 13.08
N GLY A 161 10.92 -3.88 12.10
CA GLY A 161 10.57 -4.27 10.74
C GLY A 161 9.18 -4.91 10.60
N TYR A 162 8.31 -4.77 11.59
CA TYR A 162 6.93 -5.23 11.49
C TYR A 162 6.05 -4.23 10.75
N THR A 163 5.11 -4.77 9.95
CA THR A 163 3.95 -4.05 9.42
C THR A 163 2.69 -4.86 9.70
N THR A 164 1.60 -4.16 10.00
CA THR A 164 0.28 -4.79 10.18
C THR A 164 -0.73 -4.18 9.21
N HIS A 165 -1.52 -5.05 8.61
CA HIS A 165 -2.54 -4.72 7.62
C HIS A 165 -3.91 -4.97 8.24
N TYR A 166 -4.78 -3.98 8.14
CA TYR A 166 -6.17 -4.02 8.63
C TYR A 166 -7.07 -3.80 7.42
N ALA A 167 -7.69 -4.84 6.94
CA ALA A 167 -8.50 -4.80 5.73
C ALA A 167 -9.98 -5.16 6.01
N ASN A 168 -10.81 -5.06 4.97
CA ASN A 168 -12.26 -5.17 5.07
C ASN A 168 -12.88 -4.10 5.98
N LEU A 169 -12.22 -2.94 6.05
CA LEU A 169 -12.73 -1.79 6.79
C LEU A 169 -13.85 -1.09 6.02
N SER A 170 -14.61 -0.27 6.72
CA SER A 170 -15.52 0.70 6.11
C SER A 170 -14.71 1.73 5.31
N GLU A 171 -15.32 2.35 4.30
CA GLU A 171 -14.68 3.37 3.44
C GLU A 171 -14.14 4.55 4.26
N GLU A 172 -14.78 4.88 5.38
CA GLU A 172 -14.34 5.95 6.28
C GLU A 172 -13.43 5.40 7.37
N VAL A 173 -12.16 5.81 7.36
CA VAL A 173 -11.17 5.49 8.40
C VAL A 173 -10.92 6.69 9.31
N SER A 174 -10.50 6.43 10.54
CA SER A 174 -10.33 7.45 11.60
C SER A 174 -8.91 8.02 11.69
N VAL A 175 -8.03 7.67 10.76
CA VAL A 175 -6.60 8.02 10.76
C VAL A 175 -6.15 8.53 9.40
N ALA A 176 -4.99 9.18 9.36
CA ALA A 176 -4.39 9.70 8.13
C ALA A 176 -2.97 9.14 7.94
N VAL A 177 -2.52 9.04 6.68
CA VAL A 177 -1.15 8.61 6.34
C VAL A 177 -0.12 9.51 7.02
N GLY A 178 0.90 8.90 7.62
CA GLY A 178 1.94 9.58 8.41
C GLY A 178 1.56 9.83 9.88
N GLN A 179 0.31 9.58 10.29
CA GLN A 179 -0.11 9.74 11.68
C GLN A 179 0.54 8.69 12.57
N THR A 180 1.08 9.11 13.73
CA THR A 180 1.50 8.19 14.80
C THR A 180 0.29 7.69 15.56
N VAL A 181 0.24 6.40 15.82
CA VAL A 181 -0.84 5.72 16.55
C VAL A 181 -0.29 4.93 17.74
N LYS A 182 -1.13 4.71 18.73
CA LYS A 182 -0.84 3.90 19.91
C LYS A 182 -1.57 2.57 19.84
N ALA A 183 -1.00 1.53 20.44
CA ALA A 183 -1.70 0.27 20.66
C ALA A 183 -3.08 0.52 21.28
N GLY A 184 -4.12 -0.07 20.72
CA GLY A 184 -5.51 0.15 21.13
C GLY A 184 -6.21 1.38 20.56
N GLN A 185 -5.50 2.24 19.82
CA GLN A 185 -6.11 3.40 19.15
C GLN A 185 -6.98 2.93 17.97
N THR A 186 -8.21 3.44 17.87
CA THR A 186 -9.12 3.12 16.76
C THR A 186 -8.56 3.65 15.43
N LEU A 187 -8.54 2.77 14.41
CA LEU A 187 -8.13 3.06 13.05
C LEU A 187 -9.32 3.31 12.11
N GLY A 188 -10.41 2.62 12.37
CA GLY A 188 -11.64 2.62 11.60
C GLY A 188 -12.62 1.63 12.21
N VAL A 189 -13.57 1.17 11.41
CA VAL A 189 -14.55 0.17 11.83
C VAL A 189 -14.62 -0.97 10.81
N VAL A 190 -15.04 -2.16 11.23
CA VAL A 190 -15.29 -3.30 10.37
C VAL A 190 -16.33 -2.94 9.32
N GLY A 191 -15.99 -3.17 8.06
CA GLY A 191 -16.83 -2.94 6.89
C GLY A 191 -17.21 -4.24 6.18
N GLN A 192 -17.54 -4.09 4.90
CA GLN A 192 -17.84 -5.19 3.97
C GLN A 192 -17.34 -4.81 2.57
N THR A 193 -16.08 -4.42 2.50
CA THR A 193 -15.45 -3.92 1.27
C THR A 193 -14.61 -4.99 0.56
N ALA A 194 -14.30 -6.11 1.24
CA ALA A 194 -13.53 -7.22 0.68
C ALA A 194 -14.31 -8.01 -0.38
N CYS A 195 -13.89 -7.93 -1.66
CA CYS A 195 -14.55 -8.61 -2.76
C CYS A 195 -14.34 -10.13 -2.76
N THR A 196 -13.18 -10.60 -2.28
CA THR A 196 -12.82 -12.03 -2.29
C THR A 196 -13.29 -12.79 -1.04
N GLU A 197 -13.97 -12.11 -0.09
CA GLU A 197 -14.38 -12.67 1.20
C GLU A 197 -15.87 -12.41 1.50
N THR A 198 -16.68 -12.12 0.45
CA THR A 198 -18.11 -11.80 0.59
C THR A 198 -18.97 -12.96 1.10
N ALA A 199 -18.52 -14.20 0.96
CA ALA A 199 -19.19 -15.38 1.54
C ALA A 199 -18.85 -15.61 3.02
N THR A 200 -17.82 -14.91 3.53
CA THR A 200 -17.43 -14.96 4.95
C THR A 200 -18.32 -14.05 5.78
N ARG A 201 -18.60 -14.42 7.04
CA ARG A 201 -19.28 -13.55 7.99
C ARG A 201 -18.56 -12.20 8.12
N PRO A 202 -19.22 -11.11 8.60
CA PRO A 202 -18.53 -9.86 8.88
C PRO A 202 -17.29 -10.10 9.73
N HIS A 203 -16.15 -9.51 9.32
CA HIS A 203 -14.85 -9.80 9.93
C HIS A 203 -13.84 -8.69 9.65
N LEU A 204 -12.80 -8.66 10.44
CA LEU A 204 -11.55 -7.99 10.15
C LEU A 204 -10.59 -8.98 9.49
N HIS A 205 -10.10 -8.68 8.28
CA HIS A 205 -8.92 -9.32 7.73
C HIS A 205 -7.66 -8.65 8.33
N PHE A 206 -6.84 -9.45 9.03
CA PHE A 206 -5.65 -8.94 9.72
C PHE A 206 -4.39 -9.66 9.26
N GLY A 207 -3.48 -8.93 8.60
CA GLY A 207 -2.19 -9.44 8.13
C GLY A 207 -1.05 -8.90 8.99
N VAL A 208 -0.04 -9.72 9.23
CA VAL A 208 1.22 -9.34 9.88
C VAL A 208 2.38 -9.70 8.98
N PHE A 209 3.32 -8.76 8.80
CA PHE A 209 4.53 -8.98 8.02
C PHE A 209 5.74 -8.55 8.83
N ARG A 210 6.84 -9.26 8.65
CA ARG A 210 8.14 -8.86 9.19
C ARG A 210 9.16 -8.82 8.06
N ASN A 211 9.74 -7.64 7.81
CA ASN A 211 10.64 -7.40 6.68
C ASN A 211 10.02 -7.86 5.34
N ASN A 212 8.73 -7.55 5.12
CA ASN A 212 7.91 -7.93 3.97
C ASN A 212 7.66 -9.44 3.79
N VAL A 213 7.90 -10.25 4.82
CA VAL A 213 7.55 -11.67 4.82
C VAL A 213 6.32 -11.85 5.70
N PRO A 214 5.25 -12.50 5.21
CA PRO A 214 4.06 -12.75 6.01
C PRO A 214 4.39 -13.66 7.20
N VAL A 215 3.77 -13.35 8.34
CA VAL A 215 3.91 -14.06 9.62
C VAL A 215 2.50 -14.40 10.11
N ASP A 216 2.35 -15.56 10.75
CA ASP A 216 1.07 -15.94 11.35
C ASP A 216 0.67 -14.88 12.39
N PRO A 217 -0.49 -14.22 12.23
CA PRO A 217 -0.99 -13.23 13.20
C PRO A 217 -1.08 -13.75 14.63
N GLU A 218 -1.33 -15.03 14.85
CA GLU A 218 -1.39 -15.62 16.21
C GLU A 218 -0.01 -15.72 16.88
N GLU A 219 1.10 -15.68 16.13
CA GLU A 219 2.44 -15.55 16.69
C GLU A 219 2.76 -14.12 17.14
N PHE A 220 2.07 -13.13 16.57
CA PHE A 220 2.26 -11.71 16.88
C PHE A 220 1.33 -11.24 17.99
N LEU A 221 0.09 -11.73 18.02
CA LEU A 221 -0.96 -11.32 18.97
C LEU A 221 -0.75 -11.95 20.36
N PRO A 222 -1.27 -11.32 21.45
CA PRO A 222 -1.18 -11.86 22.79
C PRO A 222 -2.16 -13.01 23.04
#